data_91380115d158391ff0eb438e5172861b
#
_entry.id   91380115d158391ff0eb438e5172861b
#
_cell.length_a   1.000
_cell.length_b   1.000
_cell.length_c   1.000
_cell.angle_alpha   90.00
_cell.angle_beta   90.00
_cell.angle_gamma   90.00
#
_symmetry.space_group_name_H-M   'P 1'
#
loop_
_entity.id
_entity.type
_entity.pdbx_description
1 polymer ?
#
loop_
_entity_poly.entity_id
_entity_poly.type
_entity_poly.pdbx_seq_one_letter_code
_entity_poly.pdbx_strand_id
1 'polypeptide(L)'
;MKILVVGSGGREHALAWKLAQSERVQMVFVAPGNGGTARDQRLQNVAITDLNELADFVIREHVAFTVVGPEIPLAGGIVNLFRARGLKVFGPSKEAAQLESSKDFAKAFMKRHGIPTAEYETFSDAALAHADQLVFEGFAPKSA
;
A
#
# COMPACT_ATOMS: atom_id res chain seq x y z
N MET A 1 8.45 19.77 12.21
CA MET A 1 9.07 18.54 11.69
C MET A 1 8.75 18.36 10.21
N LYS A 2 9.60 17.66 9.46
CA LYS A 2 9.32 17.25 8.08
C LYS A 2 8.70 15.85 8.10
N ILE A 3 7.72 15.59 7.23
CA ILE A 3 7.05 14.29 7.07
C ILE A 3 7.13 13.86 5.60
N LEU A 4 7.23 12.56 5.33
CA LEU A 4 7.08 11.98 4.00
C LEU A 4 5.79 11.17 3.94
N VAL A 5 4.99 11.37 2.90
CA VAL A 5 3.86 10.52 2.52
C VAL A 5 4.23 9.80 1.22
N VAL A 6 4.26 8.48 1.25
CA VAL A 6 4.57 7.67 0.06
C VAL A 6 3.27 7.31 -0.65
N GLY A 7 3.17 7.66 -1.93
CA GLY A 7 2.06 7.36 -2.81
C GLY A 7 1.69 8.51 -3.75
N SER A 8 0.73 8.26 -4.64
CA SER A 8 0.29 9.19 -5.69
C SER A 8 -1.23 9.31 -5.83
N GLY A 9 -1.99 8.59 -5.00
CA GLY A 9 -3.45 8.57 -5.06
C GLY A 9 -4.13 9.72 -4.31
N GLY A 10 -5.46 9.80 -4.42
CA GLY A 10 -6.27 10.76 -3.68
C GLY A 10 -6.23 10.53 -2.16
N ARG A 11 -6.08 9.28 -1.73
CA ARG A 11 -5.92 8.90 -0.33
C ARG A 11 -4.63 9.50 0.27
N GLU A 12 -3.52 9.38 -0.43
CA GLU A 12 -2.23 9.95 0.00
C GLU A 12 -2.26 11.46 -0.05
N HIS A 13 -2.93 12.07 -1.02
CA HIS A 13 -3.16 13.51 -1.04
C HIS A 13 -3.95 13.98 0.18
N ALA A 14 -5.05 13.32 0.54
CA ALA A 14 -5.85 13.65 1.72
C ALA A 14 -5.05 13.52 3.02
N LEU A 15 -4.23 12.47 3.15
CA LEU A 15 -3.32 12.29 4.29
C LEU A 15 -2.29 13.42 4.38
N ALA A 16 -1.62 13.74 3.28
CA ALA A 16 -0.62 14.80 3.21
C ALA A 16 -1.24 16.17 3.56
N TRP A 17 -2.39 16.49 2.97
CA TRP A 17 -3.15 17.70 3.26
C TRP A 17 -3.52 17.81 4.74
N LYS A 18 -3.98 16.71 5.35
CA LYS A 18 -4.34 16.69 6.77
C LYS A 18 -3.12 16.85 7.68
N LEU A 19 -2.03 16.19 7.38
CA LEU A 19 -0.78 16.31 8.13
C LEU A 19 -0.21 17.73 8.07
N ALA A 20 -0.30 18.38 6.91
CA ALA A 20 0.18 19.76 6.71
C ALA A 20 -0.60 20.81 7.51
N GLN A 21 -1.76 20.47 8.07
CA GLN A 21 -2.52 21.39 8.94
C GLN A 21 -1.99 21.46 10.38
N SER A 22 -1.11 20.54 10.77
CA SER A 22 -0.56 20.53 12.13
C SER A 22 0.52 21.60 12.28
N GLU A 23 0.45 22.40 13.32
CA GLU A 23 1.48 23.40 13.66
C GLU A 23 2.88 22.80 13.92
N ARG A 24 2.93 21.48 14.22
CA ARG A 24 4.19 20.75 14.40
C ARG A 24 4.85 20.38 13.09
N VAL A 25 4.12 20.45 11.96
CA VAL A 25 4.60 20.04 10.63
C VAL A 25 5.02 21.28 9.85
N GLN A 26 6.27 21.36 9.47
CA GLN A 26 6.84 22.44 8.69
C GLN A 26 6.74 22.17 7.18
N MET A 27 6.83 20.90 6.79
CA MET A 27 6.82 20.46 5.40
C MET A 27 6.32 19.03 5.29
N VAL A 28 5.49 18.76 4.29
CA VAL A 28 5.11 17.41 3.90
C VAL A 28 5.61 17.15 2.49
N PHE A 29 6.52 16.19 2.36
CA PHE A 29 6.93 15.63 1.08
C PHE A 29 5.94 14.54 0.66
N VAL A 30 5.65 14.44 -0.65
CA VAL A 30 4.79 13.39 -1.20
C VAL A 30 5.54 12.70 -2.34
N ALA A 31 5.77 11.39 -2.24
CA ALA A 31 6.57 10.64 -3.22
C ALA A 31 5.79 9.48 -3.86
N PRO A 32 5.59 9.49 -5.17
CA PRO A 32 5.99 10.54 -6.12
C PRO A 32 5.05 11.75 -6.13
N GLY A 33 3.86 11.65 -5.46
CA GLY A 33 2.82 12.67 -5.49
C GLY A 33 2.00 12.66 -6.80
N ASN A 34 1.18 13.69 -6.98
CA ASN A 34 0.32 13.84 -8.14
C ASN A 34 0.08 15.33 -8.46
N GLY A 35 -0.74 15.62 -9.49
CA GLY A 35 -1.05 17.01 -9.87
C GLY A 35 -1.83 17.80 -8.82
N GLY A 36 -2.57 17.15 -7.93
CA GLY A 36 -3.26 17.78 -6.81
C GLY A 36 -2.27 18.20 -5.72
N THR A 37 -1.38 17.28 -5.31
CA THR A 37 -0.34 17.57 -4.32
C THR A 37 0.66 18.63 -4.80
N ALA A 38 0.92 18.68 -6.12
CA ALA A 38 1.80 19.71 -6.71
C ALA A 38 1.22 21.13 -6.65
N ARG A 39 -0.09 21.27 -6.48
CA ARG A 39 -0.77 22.59 -6.40
C ARG A 39 -0.96 23.08 -4.96
N ASP A 40 -0.80 22.25 -3.97
CA ASP A 40 -0.88 22.67 -2.56
C ASP A 40 0.47 23.23 -2.11
N GLN A 41 0.50 24.51 -1.78
CA GLN A 41 1.74 25.23 -1.37
C GLN A 41 2.39 24.67 -0.10
N ARG A 42 1.68 23.86 0.69
CA ARG A 42 2.19 23.21 1.91
C ARG A 42 2.77 21.83 1.66
N LEU A 43 2.63 21.33 0.43
CA LEU A 43 3.12 20.02 0.01
C LEU A 43 4.24 20.17 -1.02
N GLN A 44 5.16 19.23 -1.03
CA GLN A 44 6.22 19.18 -2.03
C GLN A 44 6.33 17.78 -2.62
N ASN A 45 6.10 17.66 -3.94
CA ASN A 45 6.31 16.39 -4.62
C ASN A 45 7.79 16.06 -4.75
N VAL A 46 8.11 14.78 -4.61
CA VAL A 46 9.44 14.22 -4.75
C VAL A 46 9.37 13.05 -5.74
N ALA A 47 9.94 13.22 -6.93
CA ALA A 47 9.86 12.24 -8.01
C ALA A 47 10.76 11.01 -7.76
N ILE A 48 10.60 10.35 -6.62
CA ILE A 48 11.34 9.15 -6.23
C ILE A 48 10.32 8.02 -6.00
N THR A 49 10.59 6.85 -6.58
CA THR A 49 9.78 5.63 -6.42
C THR A 49 10.61 4.44 -5.93
N ASP A 50 11.93 4.47 -6.11
CA ASP A 50 12.82 3.45 -5.56
C ASP A 50 12.90 3.54 -4.04
N LEU A 51 12.79 2.39 -3.36
CA LEU A 51 12.69 2.34 -1.91
C LEU A 51 13.98 2.72 -1.21
N ASN A 52 15.15 2.41 -1.80
CA ASN A 52 16.44 2.77 -1.23
C ASN A 52 16.71 4.26 -1.41
N GLU A 53 16.40 4.82 -2.59
CA GLU A 53 16.50 6.25 -2.85
C GLU A 53 15.56 7.06 -1.93
N LEU A 54 14.35 6.54 -1.63
CA LEU A 54 13.45 7.14 -0.65
C LEU A 54 14.05 7.14 0.76
N ALA A 55 14.68 6.05 1.17
CA ALA A 55 15.34 5.97 2.48
C ALA A 55 16.51 6.96 2.56
N ASP A 56 17.32 7.07 1.50
CA ASP A 56 18.43 8.04 1.42
C ASP A 56 17.90 9.48 1.44
N PHE A 57 16.79 9.76 0.75
CA PHE A 57 16.09 11.04 0.80
C PHE A 57 15.64 11.38 2.22
N VAL A 58 15.00 10.44 2.94
CA VAL A 58 14.54 10.62 4.33
C VAL A 58 15.69 11.00 5.25
N ILE A 59 16.85 10.36 5.10
CA ILE A 59 18.06 10.66 5.87
C ILE A 59 18.56 12.07 5.54
N ARG A 60 18.77 12.36 4.25
CA ARG A 60 19.30 13.64 3.77
C ARG A 60 18.43 14.82 4.17
N GLU A 61 17.12 14.70 4.06
CA GLU A 61 16.16 15.75 4.38
C GLU A 61 15.79 15.83 5.87
N HIS A 62 16.32 14.95 6.70
CA HIS A 62 15.98 14.83 8.12
C HIS A 62 14.46 14.68 8.33
N VAL A 63 13.82 13.84 7.53
CA VAL A 63 12.40 13.51 7.68
C VAL A 63 12.18 12.81 9.00
N ALA A 64 11.29 13.34 9.83
CA ALA A 64 11.06 12.83 11.17
C ALA A 64 10.18 11.58 11.20
N PHE A 65 9.31 11.43 10.17
CA PHE A 65 8.34 10.34 10.12
C PHE A 65 7.84 10.12 8.70
N THR A 66 7.65 8.85 8.31
CA THR A 66 7.12 8.46 6.99
C THR A 66 5.80 7.73 7.14
N VAL A 67 4.82 8.04 6.28
CA VAL A 67 3.52 7.36 6.15
C VAL A 67 3.47 6.72 4.78
N VAL A 68 3.16 5.41 4.72
CA VAL A 68 3.03 4.68 3.46
C VAL A 68 1.57 4.37 3.20
N GLY A 69 1.04 4.86 2.08
CA GLY A 69 -0.37 4.69 1.71
C GLY A 69 -0.65 3.45 0.87
N PRO A 70 0.02 3.25 -0.28
CA PRO A 70 -0.35 2.21 -1.23
C PRO A 70 0.28 0.85 -0.91
N GLU A 71 -0.37 -0.21 -1.38
CA GLU A 71 0.01 -1.60 -1.16
C GLU A 71 1.32 -2.01 -1.84
N ILE A 72 1.64 -1.42 -3.01
CA ILE A 72 2.83 -1.79 -3.79
C ILE A 72 4.14 -1.57 -3.01
N PRO A 73 4.45 -0.38 -2.48
CA PRO A 73 5.66 -0.19 -1.67
C PRO A 73 5.62 -0.98 -0.36
N LEU A 74 4.44 -1.22 0.23
CA LEU A 74 4.30 -2.06 1.42
C LEU A 74 4.67 -3.52 1.13
N ALA A 75 4.12 -4.08 0.06
CA ALA A 75 4.46 -5.43 -0.42
C ALA A 75 5.92 -5.52 -0.88
N GLY A 76 6.49 -4.42 -1.40
CA GLY A 76 7.89 -4.27 -1.72
C GLY A 76 8.82 -4.26 -0.49
N GLY A 77 8.28 -4.05 0.72
CA GLY A 77 9.02 -4.11 1.98
C GLY A 77 9.61 -2.78 2.45
N ILE A 78 9.05 -1.65 2.03
CA ILE A 78 9.53 -0.32 2.46
C ILE A 78 9.60 -0.19 3.99
N VAL A 79 8.63 -0.74 4.72
CA VAL A 79 8.59 -0.66 6.19
C VAL A 79 9.74 -1.45 6.81
N ASN A 80 10.04 -2.64 6.29
CA ASN A 80 11.15 -3.47 6.74
C ASN A 80 12.48 -2.75 6.48
N LEU A 81 12.66 -2.20 5.28
CA LEU A 81 13.85 -1.43 4.90
C LEU A 81 14.05 -0.21 5.80
N PHE A 82 13.01 0.59 6.00
CA PHE A 82 13.11 1.81 6.82
C PHE A 82 13.42 1.49 8.27
N ARG A 83 12.77 0.48 8.85
CA ARG A 83 13.06 0.02 10.22
C ARG A 83 14.49 -0.48 10.36
N ALA A 84 14.99 -1.24 9.39
CA ALA A 84 16.38 -1.72 9.39
C ALA A 84 17.40 -0.57 9.33
N ARG A 85 17.03 0.57 8.73
CA ARG A 85 17.84 1.80 8.70
C ARG A 85 17.54 2.77 9.89
N GLY A 86 16.76 2.36 10.88
CA GLY A 86 16.41 3.18 12.04
C GLY A 86 15.46 4.34 11.73
N LEU A 87 14.79 4.33 10.56
CA LEU A 87 13.85 5.36 10.13
C LEU A 87 12.45 5.08 10.67
N LYS A 88 11.79 6.14 11.16
CA LYS A 88 10.42 6.03 11.68
C LYS A 88 9.42 5.97 10.54
N VAL A 89 8.63 4.89 10.49
CA VAL A 89 7.68 4.64 9.42
C VAL A 89 6.38 4.02 9.97
N PHE A 90 5.25 4.48 9.43
CA PHE A 90 3.93 3.92 9.66
C PHE A 90 3.48 3.12 8.44
N GLY A 91 3.14 1.88 8.68
CA GLY A 91 2.66 0.91 7.71
C GLY A 91 2.87 -0.52 8.20
N PRO A 92 2.17 -1.50 7.63
CA PRO A 92 2.40 -2.91 7.90
C PRO A 92 3.76 -3.37 7.36
N SER A 93 4.33 -4.40 7.97
CA SER A 93 5.50 -5.07 7.41
C SER A 93 5.17 -5.74 6.07
N LYS A 94 6.20 -6.12 5.31
CA LYS A 94 6.04 -6.84 4.03
C LYS A 94 5.15 -8.08 4.18
N GLU A 95 5.35 -8.83 5.27
CA GLU A 95 4.61 -10.05 5.55
C GLU A 95 3.14 -9.76 5.86
N ALA A 96 2.86 -8.72 6.65
CA ALA A 96 1.49 -8.31 6.97
C ALA A 96 0.78 -7.67 5.76
N ALA A 97 1.50 -6.99 4.89
CA ALA A 97 0.96 -6.39 3.68
C ALA A 97 0.38 -7.41 2.68
N GLN A 98 0.75 -8.69 2.80
CA GLN A 98 0.18 -9.77 1.99
C GLN A 98 -1.34 -9.92 2.18
N LEU A 99 -1.88 -9.54 3.34
CA LEU A 99 -3.33 -9.58 3.58
C LEU A 99 -4.12 -8.65 2.64
N GLU A 100 -3.50 -7.61 2.10
CA GLU A 100 -4.13 -6.70 1.13
C GLU A 100 -3.62 -6.97 -0.29
N SER A 101 -2.34 -7.25 -0.45
CA SER A 101 -1.71 -7.39 -1.78
C SER A 101 -1.93 -8.74 -2.46
N SER A 102 -2.35 -9.77 -1.72
CA SER A 102 -2.64 -11.11 -2.24
C SER A 102 -4.02 -11.60 -1.79
N LYS A 103 -4.96 -11.65 -2.74
CA LYS A 103 -6.32 -12.16 -2.44
C LYS A 103 -6.30 -13.62 -2.02
N ASP A 104 -5.45 -14.45 -2.64
CA ASP A 104 -5.30 -15.84 -2.28
C ASP A 104 -4.79 -16.01 -0.85
N PHE A 105 -3.73 -15.30 -0.49
CA PHE A 105 -3.21 -15.29 0.89
C PHE A 105 -4.27 -14.83 1.89
N ALA A 106 -4.99 -13.73 1.58
CA ALA A 106 -6.03 -13.18 2.46
C ALA A 106 -7.16 -14.19 2.66
N LYS A 107 -7.63 -14.83 1.60
CA LYS A 107 -8.68 -15.85 1.65
C LYS A 107 -8.25 -17.09 2.43
N ALA A 108 -7.04 -17.59 2.17
CA ALA A 108 -6.47 -18.72 2.93
C ALA A 108 -6.31 -18.37 4.42
N PHE A 109 -5.89 -17.16 4.73
CA PHE A 109 -5.80 -16.66 6.11
C PHE A 109 -7.17 -16.64 6.78
N MET A 110 -8.18 -16.04 6.14
CA MET A 110 -9.54 -15.96 6.68
C MET A 110 -10.13 -17.34 6.92
N LYS A 111 -9.98 -18.29 5.99
CA LYS A 111 -10.43 -19.67 6.12
C LYS A 111 -9.76 -20.37 7.32
N ARG A 112 -8.45 -20.22 7.47
CA ARG A 112 -7.67 -20.82 8.58
C ARG A 112 -8.11 -20.31 9.95
N HIS A 113 -8.49 -19.03 10.04
CA HIS A 113 -8.86 -18.37 11.30
C HIS A 113 -10.37 -18.27 11.53
N GLY A 114 -11.20 -18.93 10.71
CA GLY A 114 -12.66 -18.92 10.85
C GLY A 114 -13.29 -17.55 10.65
N ILE A 115 -12.64 -16.64 9.90
CA ILE A 115 -13.16 -15.31 9.61
C ILE A 115 -14.17 -15.43 8.46
N PRO A 116 -15.43 -14.96 8.62
CA PRO A 116 -16.44 -15.02 7.57
C PRO A 116 -15.97 -14.33 6.28
N THR A 117 -16.08 -15.03 5.16
CA THR A 117 -15.75 -14.51 3.84
C THR A 117 -16.54 -15.26 2.78
N ALA A 118 -16.72 -14.67 1.60
CA ALA A 118 -17.33 -15.37 0.48
C ALA A 118 -16.52 -16.60 0.09
N GLU A 119 -17.18 -17.61 -0.42
CA GLU A 119 -16.53 -18.79 -1.02
C GLU A 119 -15.57 -18.35 -2.12
N TYR A 120 -14.51 -19.09 -2.30
CA TYR A 120 -13.49 -18.79 -3.31
C TYR A 120 -12.79 -20.08 -3.77
N GLU A 121 -12.28 -20.01 -4.97
CA GLU A 121 -11.40 -21.03 -5.53
C GLU A 121 -10.18 -20.34 -6.15
N THR A 122 -9.04 -21.04 -6.17
CA THR A 122 -7.79 -20.52 -6.71
C THR A 122 -7.38 -21.38 -7.89
N PHE A 123 -7.14 -20.75 -9.03
CA PHE A 123 -6.77 -21.41 -10.27
C PHE A 123 -5.41 -20.90 -10.76
N SER A 124 -4.59 -21.83 -11.27
CA SER A 124 -3.36 -21.53 -12.00
C SER A 124 -3.56 -21.41 -13.51
N ASP A 125 -4.74 -21.80 -14.00
CA ASP A 125 -5.13 -21.80 -15.41
C ASP A 125 -6.43 -21.02 -15.60
N ALA A 126 -6.42 -20.06 -16.53
CA ALA A 126 -7.58 -19.21 -16.82
C ALA A 126 -8.78 -20.01 -17.40
N ALA A 127 -8.52 -21.09 -18.14
CA ALA A 127 -9.59 -21.93 -18.70
C ALA A 127 -10.34 -22.69 -17.60
N LEU A 128 -9.62 -23.16 -16.57
CA LEU A 128 -10.24 -23.81 -15.40
C LEU A 128 -11.06 -22.83 -14.59
N ALA A 129 -10.56 -21.61 -14.38
CA ALA A 129 -11.29 -20.56 -13.69
C ALA A 129 -12.58 -20.18 -14.41
N HIS A 130 -12.54 -20.11 -15.75
CA HIS A 130 -13.72 -19.82 -16.55
C HIS A 130 -14.76 -20.94 -16.49
N ALA A 131 -14.33 -22.20 -16.52
CA ALA A 131 -15.22 -23.36 -16.38
C ALA A 131 -15.92 -23.39 -15.01
N ASP A 132 -15.21 -23.07 -13.92
CA ASP A 132 -15.79 -22.98 -12.58
C ASP A 132 -16.80 -21.85 -12.46
N GLN A 133 -16.52 -20.68 -13.04
CA GLN A 133 -17.45 -19.55 -13.08
C GLN A 133 -18.77 -19.94 -13.76
N LEU A 134 -18.73 -20.65 -14.88
CA LEU A 134 -19.93 -21.13 -15.57
C LEU A 134 -20.76 -22.09 -14.72
N VAL A 135 -20.13 -22.95 -13.95
CA VAL A 135 -20.81 -23.84 -12.99
C VAL A 135 -21.47 -23.03 -11.86
N PHE A 136 -20.76 -22.07 -11.30
CA PHE A 136 -21.25 -21.22 -10.23
C PHE A 136 -22.43 -20.35 -10.69
N GLU A 137 -22.40 -19.82 -11.90
CA GLU A 137 -23.49 -19.03 -12.50
C GLU A 137 -24.66 -19.90 -13.01
N GLY A 138 -24.56 -21.21 -12.90
CA GLY A 138 -25.60 -22.15 -13.31
C GLY A 138 -25.67 -22.41 -14.82
N PHE A 139 -24.67 -22.01 -15.58
CA PHE A 139 -24.60 -22.28 -17.03
C PHE A 139 -24.09 -23.69 -17.37
N ALA A 140 -23.50 -24.39 -16.42
CA ALA A 140 -23.05 -25.75 -16.59
C ALA A 140 -23.53 -26.62 -15.42
N PRO A 141 -23.87 -27.93 -15.64
CA PRO A 141 -24.20 -28.83 -14.55
C PRO A 141 -22.96 -29.07 -13.69
N LYS A 142 -23.15 -29.00 -12.35
CA LYS A 142 -22.11 -29.45 -11.43
C LYS A 142 -21.84 -30.92 -11.72
N SER A 143 -20.60 -31.27 -12.01
CA SER A 143 -20.19 -32.67 -12.14
C SER A 143 -20.53 -33.44 -10.85
N ALA A 144 -21.23 -34.54 -10.96
CA ALA A 144 -21.56 -35.41 -9.84
C ALA A 144 -20.30 -36.12 -9.31
#